data_b20b185a4b0748595a682c3d417b655b
#
_entry.id   b20b185a4b0748595a682c3d417b655b
#
_cell.length_a   1.000
_cell.length_b   1.000
_cell.length_c   1.000
_cell.angle_alpha   90.00
_cell.angle_beta   90.00
_cell.angle_gamma   90.00
#
_symmetry.space_group_name_H-M   'P 1'
#
loop_
_entity.id
_entity.type
_entity.pdbx_description
1 polymer ?
#
loop_
_entity_poly.entity_id
_entity_poly.type
_entity_poly.pdbx_seq_one_letter_code
_entity_poly.pdbx_strand_id
1 'polypeptide(L)'
;MPTAAPVVLPTRTRVLDAAVGLFGTRGYEATSLDQVAEASGVRKQTVLYHFGDKEGLLGAVIDRSAAELAIALERGLSRPGLEGWARVEAVVRATFKLAAHRPALLGLVREVSRLGGPPAARLTAVLEPLVHRATAFLDVEMAAGRIRTQDPRLVLLAAYTTVIGAATEVEVLRALGYPPTPRSVILRRTELLSFLRQALC
;
A
#
# COMPACT_ATOMS: atom_id res chain seq x y z
N MET A 1 -30.27 1.60 -22.90
CA MET A 1 -29.31 2.00 -21.85
C MET A 1 -28.06 2.49 -22.54
N PRO A 2 -27.60 3.73 -22.40
CA PRO A 2 -26.37 4.18 -23.03
C PRO A 2 -25.19 3.51 -22.32
N THR A 3 -24.42 2.74 -23.06
CA THR A 3 -23.14 2.17 -22.62
C THR A 3 -22.18 3.34 -22.42
N ALA A 4 -21.75 3.57 -21.18
CA ALA A 4 -20.76 4.59 -20.89
C ALA A 4 -19.50 4.30 -21.71
N ALA A 5 -19.02 5.28 -22.47
CA ALA A 5 -17.80 5.16 -23.24
C ALA A 5 -16.63 4.84 -22.29
N PRO A 6 -15.70 3.96 -22.66
CA PRO A 6 -14.57 3.62 -21.81
C PRO A 6 -13.75 4.89 -21.54
N VAL A 7 -13.52 5.20 -20.26
CA VAL A 7 -12.67 6.32 -19.84
C VAL A 7 -11.24 6.00 -20.26
N VAL A 8 -10.77 6.68 -21.31
CA VAL A 8 -9.38 6.54 -21.77
C VAL A 8 -8.48 7.29 -20.79
N LEU A 9 -7.75 6.55 -19.96
CA LEU A 9 -6.80 7.13 -19.05
C LEU A 9 -5.65 7.85 -19.81
N PRO A 10 -5.15 8.98 -19.29
CA PRO A 10 -3.98 9.66 -19.86
C PRO A 10 -2.80 8.68 -20.02
N THR A 11 -2.04 8.84 -21.08
CA THR A 11 -0.90 7.96 -21.42
C THR A 11 0.08 7.79 -20.25
N ARG A 12 0.43 8.90 -19.57
CA ARG A 12 1.30 8.87 -18.40
C ARG A 12 0.75 7.98 -17.29
N THR A 13 -0.55 8.02 -17.05
CA THR A 13 -1.23 7.18 -16.05
C THR A 13 -1.17 5.71 -16.41
N ARG A 14 -1.43 5.35 -17.68
CA ARG A 14 -1.36 3.97 -18.18
C ARG A 14 0.05 3.37 -18.01
N VAL A 15 1.09 4.16 -18.34
CA VAL A 15 2.49 3.74 -18.15
C VAL A 15 2.81 3.50 -16.69
N LEU A 16 2.39 4.40 -15.80
CA LEU A 16 2.61 4.22 -14.35
C LEU A 16 1.87 3.00 -13.80
N ASP A 17 0.62 2.74 -14.24
CA ASP A 17 -0.12 1.56 -13.79
C ASP A 17 0.55 0.25 -14.26
N ALA A 18 1.02 0.21 -15.50
CA ALA A 18 1.78 -0.92 -16.03
C ALA A 18 3.09 -1.14 -15.26
N ALA A 19 3.83 -0.06 -14.98
CA ALA A 19 5.09 -0.11 -14.23
C ALA A 19 4.89 -0.56 -12.78
N VAL A 20 3.86 -0.08 -12.07
CA VAL A 20 3.49 -0.58 -10.73
C VAL A 20 3.24 -2.08 -10.77
N GLY A 21 2.47 -2.55 -11.76
CA GLY A 21 2.18 -3.96 -11.94
C GLY A 21 3.45 -4.80 -12.14
N LEU A 22 4.30 -4.40 -13.07
CA LEU A 22 5.51 -5.15 -13.42
C LEU A 22 6.57 -5.09 -12.31
N PHE A 23 6.87 -3.92 -11.76
CA PHE A 23 7.86 -3.78 -10.69
C PHE A 23 7.41 -4.48 -9.41
N GLY A 24 6.12 -4.43 -9.08
CA GLY A 24 5.59 -5.07 -7.88
C GLY A 24 5.44 -6.59 -7.96
N THR A 25 5.41 -7.17 -9.18
CA THR A 25 5.22 -8.63 -9.35
C THR A 25 6.45 -9.35 -9.85
N ARG A 26 7.23 -8.73 -10.74
CA ARG A 26 8.45 -9.31 -11.36
C ARG A 26 9.74 -8.74 -10.77
N GLY A 27 9.67 -7.62 -10.09
CA GLY A 27 10.81 -6.86 -9.59
C GLY A 27 11.31 -5.82 -10.60
N TYR A 28 12.03 -4.83 -10.06
CA TYR A 28 12.57 -3.73 -10.85
C TYR A 28 13.62 -4.21 -11.86
N GLU A 29 14.63 -4.96 -11.40
CA GLU A 29 15.72 -5.40 -12.26
C GLU A 29 15.25 -6.26 -13.44
N ALA A 30 14.31 -7.17 -13.20
CA ALA A 30 13.76 -8.08 -14.20
C ALA A 30 12.77 -7.42 -15.19
N THR A 31 12.47 -6.14 -15.04
CA THR A 31 11.52 -5.40 -15.88
C THR A 31 12.26 -4.42 -16.80
N SER A 32 12.01 -4.47 -18.11
CA SER A 32 12.54 -3.51 -19.09
C SER A 32 11.54 -2.41 -19.44
N LEU A 33 12.02 -1.28 -19.98
CA LEU A 33 11.14 -0.22 -20.52
C LEU A 33 10.31 -0.70 -21.72
N ASP A 34 10.80 -1.68 -22.48
CA ASP A 34 10.05 -2.27 -23.61
C ASP A 34 8.84 -3.05 -23.09
N GLN A 35 8.99 -3.82 -22.02
CA GLN A 35 7.89 -4.54 -21.38
C GLN A 35 6.86 -3.59 -20.78
N VAL A 36 7.29 -2.46 -20.20
CA VAL A 36 6.37 -1.44 -19.68
C VAL A 36 5.62 -0.75 -20.84
N ALA A 37 6.30 -0.46 -21.94
CA ALA A 37 5.71 0.13 -23.13
C ALA A 37 4.64 -0.79 -23.73
N GLU A 38 4.96 -2.08 -23.90
CA GLU A 38 4.04 -3.11 -24.38
C GLU A 38 2.80 -3.22 -23.46
N ALA A 39 3.01 -3.39 -22.14
CA ALA A 39 1.94 -3.55 -21.17
C ALA A 39 1.03 -2.31 -21.06
N SER A 40 1.55 -1.11 -21.36
CA SER A 40 0.77 0.14 -21.37
C SER A 40 0.18 0.51 -22.74
N GLY A 41 0.49 -0.28 -23.79
CA GLY A 41 0.01 -0.05 -25.16
C GLY A 41 0.59 1.24 -25.77
N VAL A 42 1.87 1.55 -25.52
CA VAL A 42 2.58 2.71 -26.07
C VAL A 42 3.93 2.30 -26.66
N ARG A 43 4.59 3.22 -27.38
CA ARG A 43 5.97 3.00 -27.86
C ARG A 43 6.98 3.32 -26.74
N LYS A 44 8.13 2.67 -26.74
CA LYS A 44 9.24 2.94 -25.80
C LYS A 44 9.61 4.41 -25.74
N GLN A 45 9.68 5.09 -26.90
CA GLN A 45 9.96 6.52 -26.98
C GLN A 45 8.95 7.36 -26.17
N THR A 46 7.70 6.95 -26.11
CA THR A 46 6.67 7.61 -25.29
C THR A 46 6.96 7.46 -23.81
N VAL A 47 7.44 6.30 -23.36
CA VAL A 47 7.87 6.10 -21.97
C VAL A 47 9.08 6.97 -21.66
N LEU A 48 10.10 6.98 -22.51
CA LEU A 48 11.29 7.80 -22.38
C LEU A 48 10.96 9.31 -22.39
N TYR A 49 10.04 9.74 -23.24
CA TYR A 49 9.57 11.13 -23.27
C TYR A 49 8.97 11.59 -21.94
N HIS A 50 8.20 10.74 -21.27
CA HIS A 50 7.53 11.09 -20.01
C HIS A 50 8.42 10.94 -18.77
N PHE A 51 9.40 10.05 -18.79
CA PHE A 51 10.12 9.65 -17.57
C PHE A 51 11.65 9.70 -17.70
N GLY A 52 12.19 9.95 -18.89
CA GLY A 52 13.62 10.00 -19.17
C GLY A 52 14.25 8.61 -19.32
N ASP A 53 14.30 7.88 -18.23
CA ASP A 53 14.89 6.55 -18.15
C ASP A 53 14.11 5.62 -17.19
N LYS A 54 14.66 4.43 -16.92
CA LYS A 54 14.06 3.46 -16.02
C LYS A 54 14.06 3.93 -14.56
N GLU A 55 15.07 4.67 -14.14
CA GLU A 55 15.18 5.24 -12.78
C GLU A 55 14.16 6.36 -12.58
N GLY A 56 14.02 7.27 -13.54
CA GLY A 56 12.99 8.31 -13.53
C GLY A 56 11.57 7.74 -13.50
N LEU A 57 11.34 6.64 -14.25
CA LEU A 57 10.08 5.90 -14.17
C LEU A 57 9.86 5.31 -12.78
N LEU A 58 10.87 4.67 -12.17
CA LEU A 58 10.79 4.13 -10.82
C LEU A 58 10.45 5.22 -9.79
N GLY A 59 11.14 6.37 -9.88
CA GLY A 59 10.87 7.53 -9.02
C GLY A 59 9.40 7.99 -9.10
N ALA A 60 8.89 8.14 -10.32
CA ALA A 60 7.49 8.54 -10.54
C ALA A 60 6.48 7.47 -10.05
N VAL A 61 6.84 6.20 -10.15
CA VAL A 61 6.06 5.06 -9.65
C VAL A 61 6.02 5.09 -8.12
N ILE A 62 7.14 5.33 -7.45
CA ILE A 62 7.22 5.47 -5.98
C ILE A 62 6.31 6.61 -5.51
N ASP A 63 6.45 7.81 -6.08
CA ASP A 63 5.66 8.98 -5.68
C ASP A 63 4.16 8.73 -5.82
N ARG A 64 3.74 8.20 -6.96
CA ARG A 64 2.34 7.91 -7.21
C ARG A 64 1.79 6.85 -6.25
N SER A 65 2.57 5.79 -6.02
CA SER A 65 2.18 4.69 -5.15
C SER A 65 2.06 5.12 -3.70
N ALA A 66 2.99 5.95 -3.25
CA ALA A 66 2.94 6.54 -1.92
C ALA A 66 1.75 7.51 -1.75
N ALA A 67 1.45 8.31 -2.77
CA ALA A 67 0.26 9.18 -2.77
C ALA A 67 -1.04 8.36 -2.71
N GLU A 68 -1.13 7.25 -3.45
CA GLU A 68 -2.27 6.35 -3.42
C GLU A 68 -2.45 5.69 -2.04
N LEU A 69 -1.35 5.23 -1.44
CA LEU A 69 -1.33 4.70 -0.08
C LEU A 69 -1.76 5.77 0.94
N ALA A 70 -1.22 6.98 0.83
CA ALA A 70 -1.57 8.10 1.68
C ALA A 70 -3.09 8.39 1.64
N ILE A 71 -3.67 8.50 0.45
CA ILE A 71 -5.10 8.73 0.29
C ILE A 71 -5.94 7.60 0.92
N ALA A 72 -5.51 6.35 0.78
CA ALA A 72 -6.22 5.21 1.35
C ALA A 72 -6.21 5.25 2.89
N LEU A 73 -5.05 5.56 3.50
CA LEU A 73 -4.90 5.69 4.94
C LEU A 73 -5.62 6.92 5.50
N GLU A 74 -5.51 8.07 4.83
CA GLU A 74 -6.21 9.31 5.20
C GLU A 74 -7.73 9.11 5.27
N ARG A 75 -8.32 8.40 4.31
CA ARG A 75 -9.76 8.07 4.34
C ARG A 75 -10.16 7.28 5.58
N GLY A 76 -9.26 6.47 6.13
CA GLY A 76 -9.47 5.78 7.41
C GLY A 76 -9.31 6.70 8.60
N LEU A 77 -8.24 7.50 8.62
CA LEU A 77 -7.89 8.38 9.73
C LEU A 77 -8.82 9.59 9.88
N SER A 78 -9.27 10.17 8.77
CA SER A 78 -10.04 11.43 8.75
C SER A 78 -11.55 11.23 8.82
N ARG A 79 -12.05 10.05 9.17
CA ARG A 79 -13.49 9.84 9.34
C ARG A 79 -14.01 10.61 10.55
N PRO A 80 -14.96 11.56 10.38
CA PRO A 80 -15.53 12.29 11.50
C PRO A 80 -16.18 11.36 12.52
N GLY A 81 -16.02 11.67 13.82
CA GLY A 81 -16.68 10.95 14.91
C GLY A 81 -16.07 9.58 15.25
N LEU A 82 -14.98 9.16 14.60
CA LEU A 82 -14.26 7.96 15.00
C LEU A 82 -13.11 8.30 15.94
N GLU A 83 -13.05 7.61 17.07
CA GLU A 83 -12.00 7.72 18.09
C GLU A 83 -11.52 6.33 18.51
N GLY A 84 -10.38 6.27 19.17
CA GLY A 84 -9.84 5.03 19.74
C GLY A 84 -9.79 3.88 18.72
N TRP A 85 -10.25 2.74 19.17
CA TRP A 85 -10.28 1.53 18.38
C TRP A 85 -11.05 1.66 17.05
N ALA A 86 -12.16 2.39 17.01
CA ALA A 86 -12.95 2.52 15.77
C ALA A 86 -12.16 3.17 14.63
N ARG A 87 -11.25 4.09 14.94
CA ARG A 87 -10.35 4.70 13.95
C ARG A 87 -9.26 3.73 13.51
N VAL A 88 -8.64 2.99 14.43
CA VAL A 88 -7.67 1.92 14.10
C VAL A 88 -8.32 0.89 13.17
N GLU A 89 -9.51 0.42 13.51
CA GLU A 89 -10.27 -0.51 12.67
C GLU A 89 -10.52 0.03 11.26
N ALA A 90 -10.86 1.30 11.12
CA ALA A 90 -11.09 1.93 9.82
C ALA A 90 -9.82 1.93 8.96
N VAL A 91 -8.65 2.20 9.55
CA VAL A 91 -7.34 2.14 8.86
C VAL A 91 -7.00 0.72 8.44
N VAL A 92 -7.14 -0.26 9.31
CA VAL A 92 -6.89 -1.68 9.00
C VAL A 92 -7.79 -2.15 7.85
N ARG A 93 -9.08 -1.82 7.88
CA ARG A 93 -10.02 -2.14 6.80
C ARG A 93 -9.64 -1.49 5.47
N ALA A 94 -9.18 -0.23 5.50
CA ALA A 94 -8.71 0.47 4.30
C ALA A 94 -7.46 -0.20 3.70
N THR A 95 -6.50 -0.61 4.54
CA THR A 95 -5.29 -1.32 4.13
C THR A 95 -5.61 -2.67 3.50
N PHE A 96 -6.49 -3.48 4.12
CA PHE A 96 -6.93 -4.74 3.53
C PHE A 96 -7.67 -4.55 2.19
N LYS A 97 -8.49 -3.52 2.08
CA LYS A 97 -9.14 -3.17 0.81
C LYS A 97 -8.11 -2.82 -0.25
N LEU A 98 -7.10 -2.01 0.08
CA LEU A 98 -6.03 -1.67 -0.84
C LEU A 98 -5.25 -2.91 -1.27
N ALA A 99 -4.87 -3.79 -0.33
CA ALA A 99 -4.17 -5.04 -0.60
C ALA A 99 -4.94 -5.95 -1.58
N ALA A 100 -6.25 -6.05 -1.40
CA ALA A 100 -7.11 -6.87 -2.26
C ALA A 100 -7.27 -6.30 -3.68
N HIS A 101 -7.31 -4.97 -3.83
CA HIS A 101 -7.54 -4.33 -5.13
C HIS A 101 -6.24 -3.97 -5.87
N ARG A 102 -5.15 -3.76 -5.15
CA ARG A 102 -3.85 -3.32 -5.68
C ARG A 102 -2.68 -4.12 -5.06
N PRO A 103 -2.65 -5.46 -5.20
CA PRO A 103 -1.60 -6.28 -4.58
C PRO A 103 -0.20 -5.90 -5.06
N ALA A 104 -0.04 -5.51 -6.33
CA ALA A 104 1.23 -5.07 -6.88
C ALA A 104 1.82 -3.81 -6.19
N LEU A 105 0.97 -2.94 -5.63
CA LEU A 105 1.41 -1.77 -4.88
C LEU A 105 2.21 -2.17 -3.63
N LEU A 106 1.73 -3.17 -2.89
CA LEU A 106 2.43 -3.67 -1.70
C LEU A 106 3.69 -4.45 -2.07
N GLY A 107 3.66 -5.19 -3.19
CA GLY A 107 4.84 -5.80 -3.77
C GLY A 107 5.91 -4.78 -4.15
N LEU A 108 5.51 -3.63 -4.71
CA LEU A 108 6.40 -2.53 -5.04
C LEU A 108 7.09 -1.94 -3.79
N VAL A 109 6.34 -1.70 -2.70
CA VAL A 109 6.94 -1.21 -1.43
C VAL A 109 8.04 -2.16 -0.95
N ARG A 110 7.79 -3.46 -1.00
CA ARG A 110 8.76 -4.50 -0.64
C ARG A 110 9.97 -4.50 -1.57
N GLU A 111 9.73 -4.40 -2.88
CA GLU A 111 10.80 -4.35 -3.89
C GLU A 111 11.68 -3.10 -3.71
N VAL A 112 11.09 -1.93 -3.52
CA VAL A 112 11.82 -0.68 -3.28
C VAL A 112 12.66 -0.76 -1.99
N SER A 113 12.11 -1.36 -0.92
CA SER A 113 12.87 -1.59 0.32
C SER A 113 14.05 -2.53 0.10
N ARG A 114 13.91 -3.55 -0.75
CA ARG A 114 14.97 -4.50 -1.11
C ARG A 114 16.09 -3.85 -1.94
N LEU A 115 15.72 -2.94 -2.86
CA LEU A 115 16.70 -2.21 -3.67
C LEU A 115 17.63 -1.35 -2.82
N GLY A 116 17.12 -0.78 -1.72
CA GLY A 116 17.89 0.14 -0.88
C GLY A 116 18.22 1.45 -1.59
N GLY A 117 19.26 2.16 -1.10
CA GLY A 117 19.80 3.35 -1.74
C GLY A 117 18.78 4.48 -2.01
N PRO A 118 18.94 5.26 -3.12
CA PRO A 118 18.07 6.39 -3.43
C PRO A 118 16.58 6.03 -3.56
N PRO A 119 16.16 4.91 -4.17
CA PRO A 119 14.75 4.53 -4.20
C PRO A 119 14.13 4.32 -2.83
N ALA A 120 14.84 3.65 -1.91
CA ALA A 120 14.36 3.43 -0.55
C ALA A 120 14.30 4.75 0.25
N ALA A 121 15.31 5.61 0.10
CA ALA A 121 15.32 6.95 0.71
C ALA A 121 14.12 7.78 0.23
N ARG A 122 13.79 7.74 -1.06
CA ARG A 122 12.62 8.42 -1.62
C ARG A 122 11.31 7.88 -1.03
N LEU A 123 11.18 6.56 -0.92
CA LEU A 123 10.01 5.93 -0.28
C LEU A 123 9.87 6.39 1.17
N THR A 124 10.96 6.39 1.94
CA THR A 124 10.98 6.86 3.33
C THR A 124 10.50 8.30 3.44
N ALA A 125 11.03 9.21 2.63
CA ALA A 125 10.66 10.63 2.65
C ALA A 125 9.16 10.85 2.36
N VAL A 126 8.56 10.05 1.49
CA VAL A 126 7.13 10.17 1.17
C VAL A 126 6.24 9.56 2.25
N LEU A 127 6.72 8.51 2.95
CA LEU A 127 5.97 7.87 4.04
C LEU A 127 6.09 8.64 5.38
N GLU A 128 7.16 9.39 5.59
CA GLU A 128 7.45 10.08 6.84
C GLU A 128 6.28 10.93 7.38
N PRO A 129 5.59 11.78 6.58
CA PRO A 129 4.44 12.54 7.06
C PRO A 129 3.27 11.67 7.54
N LEU A 130 3.08 10.49 6.93
CA LEU A 130 2.05 9.53 7.35
C LEU A 130 2.40 8.89 8.68
N VAL A 131 3.67 8.50 8.86
CA VAL A 131 4.18 7.93 10.11
C VAL A 131 4.01 8.93 11.25
N HIS A 132 4.39 10.18 11.04
CA HIS A 132 4.22 11.25 12.05
C HIS A 132 2.76 11.44 12.47
N ARG A 133 1.82 11.46 11.53
CA ARG A 133 0.40 11.58 11.85
C ARG A 133 -0.15 10.37 12.58
N ALA A 134 0.27 9.17 12.17
CA ALA A 134 -0.16 7.94 12.81
C ALA A 134 0.36 7.83 14.26
N THR A 135 1.62 8.18 14.50
CA THR A 135 2.19 8.19 15.86
C THR A 135 1.54 9.26 16.73
N ALA A 136 1.35 10.48 16.23
CA ALA A 136 0.66 11.54 16.96
C ALA A 136 -0.79 11.16 17.33
N PHE A 137 -1.50 10.47 16.43
CA PHE A 137 -2.82 9.92 16.76
C PHE A 137 -2.74 8.90 17.90
N LEU A 138 -1.80 7.95 17.83
CA LEU A 138 -1.62 6.96 18.90
C LEU A 138 -1.30 7.60 20.24
N ASP A 139 -0.42 8.61 20.28
CA ASP A 139 -0.08 9.37 21.49
C ASP A 139 -1.33 10.02 22.13
N VAL A 140 -2.17 10.65 21.33
CA VAL A 140 -3.43 11.27 21.82
C VAL A 140 -4.39 10.21 22.37
N GLU A 141 -4.55 9.09 21.70
CA GLU A 141 -5.46 8.03 22.12
C GLU A 141 -4.96 7.30 23.39
N MET A 142 -3.64 7.13 23.53
CA MET A 142 -2.99 6.58 24.73
C MET A 142 -3.12 7.53 25.90
N ALA A 143 -2.87 8.84 25.71
CA ALA A 143 -3.04 9.86 26.74
C ALA A 143 -4.49 9.96 27.24
N ALA A 144 -5.47 9.72 26.36
CA ALA A 144 -6.89 9.68 26.70
C ALA A 144 -7.36 8.34 27.32
N GLY A 145 -6.49 7.35 27.46
CA GLY A 145 -6.83 6.03 27.99
C GLY A 145 -7.71 5.16 27.08
N ARG A 146 -7.88 5.54 25.78
CA ARG A 146 -8.67 4.78 24.81
C ARG A 146 -7.89 3.66 24.15
N ILE A 147 -6.56 3.73 24.20
CA ILE A 147 -5.61 2.69 23.76
C ILE A 147 -4.60 2.52 24.91
N ARG A 148 -4.12 1.28 25.09
CA ARG A 148 -3.10 0.97 26.11
C ARG A 148 -1.83 1.76 25.86
N THR A 149 -1.24 2.31 26.90
CA THR A 149 0.03 3.03 26.84
C THR A 149 1.17 2.09 26.46
N GLN A 150 1.80 2.34 25.31
CA GLN A 150 2.92 1.61 24.74
C GLN A 150 3.80 2.59 23.96
N ASP A 151 4.93 2.13 23.40
CA ASP A 151 5.66 2.95 22.42
C ASP A 151 4.84 3.03 21.10
N PRO A 152 4.38 4.23 20.69
CA PRO A 152 3.53 4.40 19.52
C PRO A 152 4.23 3.99 18.21
N ARG A 153 5.56 4.06 18.14
CA ARG A 153 6.35 3.66 16.98
C ARG A 153 6.38 2.15 16.84
N LEU A 154 6.57 1.43 17.95
CA LEU A 154 6.54 -0.04 17.97
C LEU A 154 5.13 -0.55 17.70
N VAL A 155 4.09 0.09 18.23
CA VAL A 155 2.69 -0.24 17.92
C VAL A 155 2.42 -0.08 16.42
N LEU A 156 2.85 1.04 15.83
CA LEU A 156 2.70 1.28 14.40
C LEU A 156 3.44 0.23 13.55
N LEU A 157 4.69 -0.10 13.92
CA LEU A 157 5.48 -1.13 13.24
C LEU A 157 4.81 -2.50 13.34
N ALA A 158 4.39 -2.91 14.54
CA ALA A 158 3.72 -4.19 14.76
C ALA A 158 2.40 -4.28 13.99
N ALA A 159 1.58 -3.23 14.03
CA ALA A 159 0.34 -3.16 13.26
C ALA A 159 0.60 -3.24 11.75
N TYR A 160 1.58 -2.48 11.24
CA TYR A 160 1.98 -2.50 9.84
C TYR A 160 2.40 -3.91 9.39
N THR A 161 3.36 -4.52 10.07
CA THR A 161 3.90 -5.85 9.69
C THR A 161 2.83 -6.92 9.76
N THR A 162 1.99 -6.90 10.79
CA THR A 162 0.90 -7.87 10.97
C THR A 162 -0.17 -7.72 9.89
N VAL A 163 -0.61 -6.49 9.61
CA VAL A 163 -1.63 -6.20 8.59
C VAL A 163 -1.12 -6.55 7.19
N ILE A 164 0.10 -6.13 6.85
CA ILE A 164 0.68 -6.40 5.53
C ILE A 164 0.95 -7.89 5.36
N GLY A 165 1.54 -8.57 6.34
CA GLY A 165 1.77 -10.01 6.30
C GLY A 165 0.47 -10.79 6.10
N ALA A 166 -0.56 -10.51 6.91
CA ALA A 166 -1.87 -11.14 6.77
C ALA A 166 -2.57 -10.84 5.43
N ALA A 167 -2.22 -9.74 4.76
CA ALA A 167 -2.82 -9.37 3.48
C ALA A 167 -2.06 -9.94 2.27
N THR A 168 -0.72 -10.11 2.34
CA THR A 168 0.13 -10.29 1.15
C THR A 168 1.01 -11.53 1.15
N GLU A 169 1.24 -12.20 2.28
CA GLU A 169 2.12 -13.38 2.35
C GLU A 169 1.41 -14.66 1.85
N VAL A 170 1.19 -14.74 0.53
CA VAL A 170 0.35 -15.77 -0.11
C VAL A 170 0.82 -17.19 0.21
N GLU A 171 2.13 -17.46 0.14
CA GLU A 171 2.67 -18.81 0.36
C GLU A 171 2.59 -19.21 1.84
N VAL A 172 2.88 -18.30 2.75
CA VAL A 172 2.71 -18.55 4.20
C VAL A 172 1.23 -18.79 4.51
N LEU A 173 0.34 -18.00 3.92
CA LEU A 173 -1.10 -18.16 4.13
C LEU A 173 -1.62 -19.48 3.58
N ARG A 174 -1.11 -19.94 2.42
CA ARG A 174 -1.43 -21.27 1.88
C ARG A 174 -0.96 -22.39 2.81
N ALA A 175 0.27 -22.28 3.31
CA ALA A 175 0.82 -23.27 4.26
C ALA A 175 0.00 -23.33 5.56
N LEU A 176 -0.60 -22.21 5.98
CA LEU A 176 -1.52 -22.12 7.13
C LEU A 176 -2.97 -22.52 6.79
N GLY A 177 -3.25 -22.99 5.58
CA GLY A 177 -4.61 -23.39 5.17
C GLY A 177 -5.54 -22.25 4.76
N TYR A 178 -5.01 -21.05 4.49
CA TYR A 178 -5.77 -19.89 4.00
C TYR A 178 -5.63 -19.73 2.47
N PRO A 179 -6.53 -20.28 1.66
CA PRO A 179 -6.47 -20.12 0.22
C PRO A 179 -6.73 -18.63 -0.18
N PRO A 180 -6.25 -18.18 -1.36
CA PRO A 180 -6.44 -16.80 -1.81
C PRO A 180 -7.86 -16.55 -2.35
N THR A 181 -8.88 -16.75 -1.50
CA THR A 181 -10.28 -16.53 -1.82
C THR A 181 -10.82 -15.28 -1.12
N PRO A 182 -11.86 -14.62 -1.65
CA PRO A 182 -12.51 -13.49 -0.98
C PRO A 182 -12.98 -13.82 0.44
N ARG A 183 -13.49 -15.03 0.65
CA ARG A 183 -13.91 -15.51 1.97
C ARG A 183 -12.74 -15.59 2.95
N SER A 184 -11.60 -16.11 2.51
CA SER A 184 -10.37 -16.17 3.32
C SER A 184 -9.85 -14.79 3.68
N VAL A 185 -9.91 -13.82 2.75
CA VAL A 185 -9.53 -12.42 3.02
C VAL A 185 -10.42 -11.80 4.10
N ILE A 186 -11.73 -12.02 4.03
CA ILE A 186 -12.68 -11.51 5.03
C ILE A 186 -12.40 -12.12 6.40
N LEU A 187 -12.23 -13.46 6.46
CA LEU A 187 -11.95 -14.18 7.70
C LEU A 187 -10.66 -13.64 8.36
N ARG A 188 -9.55 -13.63 7.62
CA ARG A 188 -8.25 -13.14 8.12
C ARG A 188 -8.33 -11.71 8.64
N ARG A 189 -9.03 -10.83 7.92
CA ARG A 189 -9.25 -9.45 8.39
C ARG A 189 -10.00 -9.41 9.70
N THR A 190 -11.04 -10.23 9.86
CA THR A 190 -11.86 -10.27 11.08
C THR A 190 -11.04 -10.75 12.27
N GLU A 191 -10.31 -11.86 12.11
CA GLU A 191 -9.44 -12.42 13.15
C GLU A 191 -8.30 -11.45 13.52
N LEU A 192 -7.68 -10.82 12.52
CA LEU A 192 -6.65 -9.82 12.76
C LEU A 192 -7.17 -8.60 13.54
N LEU A 193 -8.37 -8.11 13.20
CA LEU A 193 -8.98 -7.02 13.94
C LEU A 193 -9.26 -7.40 15.39
N SER A 194 -9.73 -8.63 15.64
CA SER A 194 -9.90 -9.15 17.00
C SER A 194 -8.59 -9.19 17.77
N PHE A 195 -7.53 -9.73 17.16
CA PHE A 195 -6.18 -9.78 17.74
C PHE A 195 -5.65 -8.38 18.08
N LEU A 196 -5.68 -7.45 17.12
CA LEU A 196 -5.21 -6.07 17.34
C LEU A 196 -6.01 -5.36 18.42
N ARG A 197 -7.33 -5.58 18.48
CA ARG A 197 -8.17 -5.00 19.53
C ARG A 197 -7.75 -5.47 20.92
N GLN A 198 -7.52 -6.77 21.09
CA GLN A 198 -7.05 -7.32 22.38
C GLN A 198 -5.66 -6.81 22.77
N ALA A 199 -4.79 -6.54 21.79
CA ALA A 199 -3.46 -6.01 22.03
C ALA A 199 -3.46 -4.51 22.42
N LEU A 200 -4.41 -3.74 21.88
CA LEU A 200 -4.44 -2.28 22.01
C LEU A 200 -5.48 -1.76 23.00
N CYS A 201 -6.51 -2.51 23.33
CA CYS A 201 -7.57 -2.17 24.29
C CYS A 201 -7.61 -3.16 25.43
#